data_3bdc48b5b5959c4d522e5032aeebca04
#
_entry.id   3bdc48b5b5959c4d522e5032aeebca04
#
_cell.length_a   1.000
_cell.length_b   1.000
_cell.length_c   1.000
_cell.angle_alpha   90.00
_cell.angle_beta   90.00
_cell.angle_gamma   90.00
#
_symmetry.space_group_name_H-M   'P 1'
#
loop_
_entity.id
_entity.type
_entity.pdbx_description
1 polymer ?
#
loop_
_entity_poly.entity_id
_entity_poly.type
_entity_poly.pdbx_seq_one_letter_code
_entity_poly.pdbx_strand_id
1 'polypeptide(L)'
;MMITIVVLAGGMLACTSPHTSSGRTPEAEQMLTELKEVSRQNHFLFGHHDDPVYGIGWDGDENRSDVKSVCGDYPAMMSFDLGRIELGGDKNLDNVPIERLRREIIAQYERGGMVSLSWHTDNPVTGKDAWDVSDSTVVASVLPGGAQHDKFMGWMGTIADFMNSLTTSDGRKVPVLFRPWHEHTGSWFWWGQALCSATEYKALWRMTYEFMQQKGVKHLLYAYSPGTEPNNTAEYLERYPGDDIIDLIGFD
;
A
#
# COMPACT_ATOMS: atom_id res chain seq x y z
N MET A 1 11.69 66.94 -15.80
CA MET A 1 11.77 65.77 -16.65
C MET A 1 11.34 64.56 -15.75
N MET A 2 10.09 64.22 -15.82
CA MET A 2 9.49 63.15 -15.00
C MET A 2 9.56 61.84 -15.79
N ILE A 3 10.24 60.85 -15.26
CA ILE A 3 10.31 59.50 -15.85
C ILE A 3 9.21 58.66 -15.20
N THR A 4 8.22 58.30 -16.01
CA THR A 4 7.16 57.38 -15.62
C THR A 4 7.62 55.96 -15.89
N ILE A 5 7.80 55.14 -14.83
CA ILE A 5 8.08 53.72 -14.93
C ILE A 5 6.73 52.99 -14.98
N VAL A 6 6.42 52.34 -16.11
CA VAL A 6 5.29 51.43 -16.27
C VAL A 6 5.77 50.04 -15.88
N VAL A 7 5.28 49.52 -14.78
CA VAL A 7 5.46 48.13 -14.36
C VAL A 7 4.34 47.30 -14.98
N LEU A 8 4.68 46.50 -15.99
CA LEU A 8 3.80 45.46 -16.54
C LEU A 8 3.83 44.25 -15.61
N ALA A 9 2.78 44.09 -14.82
CA ALA A 9 2.53 42.85 -14.07
C ALA A 9 2.04 41.77 -15.05
N GLY A 10 2.96 40.91 -15.49
CA GLY A 10 2.66 39.70 -16.23
C GLY A 10 1.99 38.68 -15.29
N GLY A 11 0.67 38.57 -15.35
CA GLY A 11 -0.05 37.51 -14.70
C GLY A 11 0.30 36.16 -15.31
N MET A 12 1.06 35.32 -14.60
CA MET A 12 1.13 33.89 -14.90
C MET A 12 -0.24 33.28 -14.57
N LEU A 13 -1.04 32.99 -15.60
CA LEU A 13 -2.16 32.04 -15.45
C LEU A 13 -1.54 30.67 -15.15
N ALA A 14 -1.54 30.28 -13.89
CA ALA A 14 -1.38 28.88 -13.54
C ALA A 14 -2.59 28.14 -14.14
N CYS A 15 -2.34 27.36 -15.19
CA CYS A 15 -3.29 26.34 -15.63
C CYS A 15 -3.42 25.31 -14.47
N THR A 16 -4.40 25.53 -13.61
CA THR A 16 -4.90 24.47 -12.73
C THR A 16 -5.70 23.54 -13.63
N SER A 17 -5.08 22.43 -14.03
CA SER A 17 -5.84 21.28 -14.54
C SER A 17 -6.96 20.98 -13.54
N PRO A 18 -8.21 20.77 -13.99
CA PRO A 18 -9.24 20.38 -13.07
C PRO A 18 -8.82 19.05 -12.45
N HIS A 19 -8.56 19.03 -11.13
CA HIS A 19 -8.49 17.80 -10.38
C HIS A 19 -9.86 17.13 -10.56
N THR A 20 -9.95 16.16 -11.46
CA THR A 20 -11.00 15.16 -11.38
C THR A 20 -10.88 14.57 -10.00
N SER A 21 -11.91 14.69 -9.16
CA SER A 21 -11.92 14.10 -7.82
C SER A 21 -11.49 12.64 -8.00
N SER A 22 -10.46 12.20 -7.32
CA SER A 22 -9.91 10.83 -7.42
C SER A 22 -10.94 9.76 -7.04
N GLY A 23 -12.10 10.18 -6.55
CA GLY A 23 -13.12 9.31 -5.96
C GLY A 23 -12.70 8.72 -4.61
N ARG A 24 -11.59 9.20 -4.03
CA ARG A 24 -11.12 8.82 -2.70
C ARG A 24 -11.95 9.42 -1.59
N THR A 25 -11.84 8.84 -0.39
CA THR A 25 -12.41 9.46 0.81
C THR A 25 -11.63 10.71 1.21
N PRO A 26 -12.25 11.66 1.96
CA PRO A 26 -11.56 12.84 2.46
C PRO A 26 -10.31 12.50 3.28
N GLU A 27 -10.36 11.43 4.07
CA GLU A 27 -9.25 10.97 4.90
C GLU A 27 -8.04 10.52 4.05
N ALA A 28 -8.28 9.81 2.95
CA ALA A 28 -7.21 9.41 2.03
C ALA A 28 -6.59 10.61 1.30
N GLU A 29 -7.40 11.59 0.88
CA GLU A 29 -6.89 12.84 0.29
C GLU A 29 -6.08 13.66 1.31
N GLN A 30 -6.50 13.68 2.58
CA GLN A 30 -5.75 14.30 3.65
C GLN A 30 -4.39 13.61 3.85
N MET A 31 -4.36 12.28 3.96
CA MET A 31 -3.12 11.50 4.09
C MET A 31 -2.14 11.79 2.94
N LEU A 32 -2.64 11.85 1.68
CA LEU A 32 -1.81 12.21 0.53
C LEU A 32 -1.24 13.62 0.64
N THR A 33 -2.03 14.56 1.13
CA THR A 33 -1.60 15.95 1.34
C THR A 33 -0.50 16.04 2.39
N GLU A 34 -0.66 15.33 3.51
CA GLU A 34 0.32 15.26 4.60
C GLU A 34 1.64 14.62 4.15
N LEU A 35 1.59 13.51 3.38
CA LEU A 35 2.79 12.88 2.82
C LEU A 35 3.54 13.83 1.87
N LYS A 36 2.83 14.59 1.03
CA LYS A 36 3.44 15.62 0.17
C LYS A 36 4.07 16.73 0.98
N GLU A 37 3.47 17.15 2.08
CA GLU A 37 4.02 18.20 2.93
C GLU A 37 5.28 17.74 3.67
N VAL A 38 5.29 16.52 4.22
CA VAL A 38 6.50 15.91 4.80
C VAL A 38 7.65 15.92 3.82
N SER A 39 7.40 15.51 2.56
CA SER A 39 8.41 15.53 1.49
C SER A 39 8.91 16.94 1.17
N ARG A 40 8.03 17.94 1.09
CA ARG A 40 8.41 19.33 0.80
C ARG A 40 9.27 19.96 1.90
N GLN A 41 9.04 19.56 3.15
CA GLN A 41 9.79 20.04 4.31
C GLN A 41 11.12 19.30 4.51
N ASN A 42 11.48 18.35 3.64
CA ASN A 42 12.62 17.44 3.81
C ASN A 42 12.58 16.69 5.14
N HIS A 43 11.40 16.37 5.62
CA HIS A 43 11.17 15.51 6.77
C HIS A 43 10.97 14.07 6.32
N PHE A 44 11.02 13.13 7.24
CA PHE A 44 10.64 11.74 7.04
C PHE A 44 9.75 11.28 8.19
N LEU A 45 8.97 10.25 7.94
CA LEU A 45 8.21 9.56 8.96
C LEU A 45 8.96 8.29 9.34
N PHE A 46 9.25 8.12 10.63
CA PHE A 46 9.76 6.85 11.11
C PHE A 46 8.63 5.84 11.14
N GLY A 47 8.85 4.67 10.48
CA GLY A 47 7.89 3.58 10.43
C GLY A 47 8.42 2.33 11.12
N HIS A 48 7.50 1.48 11.59
CA HIS A 48 7.83 0.16 12.14
C HIS A 48 6.74 -0.84 11.77
N HIS A 49 7.18 -2.07 11.42
CA HIS A 49 6.27 -3.15 11.06
C HIS A 49 5.83 -3.90 12.32
N ASP A 50 4.54 -4.18 12.44
CA ASP A 50 3.91 -4.95 13.53
C ASP A 50 4.23 -4.48 14.96
N ASP A 51 4.68 -3.25 15.13
CA ASP A 51 5.17 -2.69 16.41
C ASP A 51 4.23 -2.91 17.62
N PRO A 52 2.89 -2.81 17.49
CA PRO A 52 1.99 -2.95 18.64
C PRO A 52 1.50 -4.37 18.88
N VAL A 53 1.94 -5.38 18.10
CA VAL A 53 1.41 -6.74 18.18
C VAL A 53 2.43 -7.76 18.63
N TYR A 54 3.70 -7.59 18.28
CA TYR A 54 4.83 -8.34 18.83
C TYR A 54 6.13 -7.52 18.72
N GLY A 55 7.18 -7.93 19.43
CA GLY A 55 8.47 -7.26 19.40
C GLY A 55 9.57 -8.09 20.07
N ILE A 56 10.65 -7.43 20.49
CA ILE A 56 11.81 -8.09 21.07
C ILE A 56 11.47 -8.71 22.43
N GLY A 57 11.31 -10.04 22.43
CA GLY A 57 11.05 -10.82 23.65
C GLY A 57 9.61 -10.73 24.17
N TRP A 58 8.66 -10.33 23.33
CA TRP A 58 7.24 -10.32 23.67
C TRP A 58 6.36 -10.60 22.45
N ASP A 59 5.16 -11.13 22.69
CA ASP A 59 4.15 -11.44 21.67
C ASP A 59 2.76 -11.28 22.27
N GLY A 60 1.91 -10.50 21.61
CA GLY A 60 0.51 -10.32 21.98
C GLY A 60 0.24 -9.44 23.21
N ASP A 61 1.25 -8.83 23.84
CA ASP A 61 1.07 -7.91 24.96
C ASP A 61 0.19 -6.71 24.56
N GLU A 62 -0.71 -6.29 25.45
CA GLU A 62 -1.59 -5.14 25.18
C GLU A 62 -0.85 -3.82 25.46
N ASN A 63 -1.09 -2.81 24.59
CA ASN A 63 -0.58 -1.44 24.74
C ASN A 63 0.96 -1.35 24.77
N ARG A 64 1.65 -2.35 24.21
CA ARG A 64 3.10 -2.41 24.15
C ARG A 64 3.59 -2.03 22.74
N SER A 65 4.76 -1.40 22.71
CA SER A 65 5.47 -0.99 21.50
C SER A 65 6.94 -0.85 21.85
N ASP A 66 7.80 -1.49 21.08
CA ASP A 66 9.25 -1.37 21.27
C ASP A 66 9.71 0.06 20.95
N VAL A 67 9.14 0.70 19.94
CA VAL A 67 9.43 2.10 19.58
C VAL A 67 9.04 3.02 20.72
N LYS A 68 7.82 2.89 21.24
CA LYS A 68 7.34 3.71 22.36
C LYS A 68 8.17 3.50 23.63
N SER A 69 8.67 2.31 23.88
CA SER A 69 9.52 2.03 25.04
C SER A 69 10.87 2.75 24.99
N VAL A 70 11.34 3.11 23.77
CA VAL A 70 12.60 3.81 23.54
C VAL A 70 12.45 5.31 23.49
N CYS A 71 11.47 5.82 22.73
CA CYS A 71 11.32 7.25 22.48
C CYS A 71 10.10 7.92 23.16
N GLY A 72 9.24 7.14 23.82
CA GLY A 72 8.06 7.65 24.53
C GLY A 72 6.80 7.78 23.68
N ASP A 73 6.88 7.52 22.36
CA ASP A 73 5.75 7.60 21.45
C ASP A 73 5.76 6.46 20.44
N TYR A 74 4.62 6.20 19.80
CA TYR A 74 4.48 5.21 18.73
C TYR A 74 5.15 5.70 17.44
N PRO A 75 5.53 4.79 16.51
CA PRO A 75 6.03 5.19 15.20
C PRO A 75 4.98 6.02 14.44
N ALA A 76 5.43 7.01 13.68
CA ALA A 76 4.55 7.86 12.88
C ALA A 76 3.79 7.08 11.80
N MET A 77 4.41 6.01 11.27
CA MET A 77 3.77 5.06 10.35
C MET A 77 3.88 3.65 10.90
N MET A 78 2.77 2.95 11.02
CA MET A 78 2.75 1.52 11.32
C MET A 78 2.44 0.72 10.07
N SER A 79 3.20 -0.34 9.85
CA SER A 79 2.96 -1.29 8.78
C SER A 79 2.48 -2.62 9.35
N PHE A 80 1.61 -3.32 8.59
CA PHE A 80 1.15 -4.68 8.89
C PHE A 80 1.04 -5.47 7.58
N ASP A 81 1.01 -6.80 7.68
CA ASP A 81 0.81 -7.66 6.52
C ASP A 81 -0.58 -8.28 6.48
N LEU A 82 -1.14 -8.38 5.27
CA LEU A 82 -2.45 -8.96 4.99
C LEU A 82 -2.39 -10.44 4.60
N GLY A 83 -1.19 -11.02 4.45
CA GLY A 83 -1.03 -12.40 4.01
C GLY A 83 -1.86 -13.37 4.85
N ARG A 84 -2.46 -14.36 4.20
CA ARG A 84 -3.39 -15.36 4.73
C ARG A 84 -4.77 -14.86 5.15
N ILE A 85 -5.02 -13.54 5.21
CA ILE A 85 -6.40 -13.03 5.40
C ILE A 85 -7.29 -13.48 4.26
N GLU A 86 -6.76 -13.52 3.02
CA GLU A 86 -7.47 -14.01 1.84
C GLU A 86 -8.00 -15.44 1.96
N LEU A 87 -7.38 -16.25 2.82
CA LEU A 87 -7.78 -17.64 3.05
C LEU A 87 -8.97 -17.78 4.00
N GLY A 88 -9.39 -16.68 4.66
CA GLY A 88 -10.53 -16.68 5.59
C GLY A 88 -10.24 -17.31 6.95
N GLY A 89 -8.95 -17.41 7.34
CA GLY A 89 -8.53 -17.85 8.68
C GLY A 89 -8.75 -16.77 9.75
N ASP A 90 -8.33 -17.08 10.97
CA ASP A 90 -8.43 -16.18 12.13
C ASP A 90 -7.15 -15.39 12.42
N LYS A 91 -6.05 -15.70 11.71
CA LYS A 91 -4.72 -15.07 11.85
C LYS A 91 -4.11 -14.76 10.50
N ASN A 92 -3.29 -13.70 10.47
CA ASN A 92 -2.49 -13.36 9.30
C ASN A 92 -1.21 -14.24 9.21
N LEU A 93 -0.35 -13.93 8.24
CA LEU A 93 0.94 -14.58 8.00
C LEU A 93 1.84 -14.59 9.25
N ASP A 94 1.84 -13.52 10.05
CA ASP A 94 2.67 -13.32 11.23
C ASP A 94 2.05 -13.91 12.51
N ASN A 95 1.03 -14.75 12.36
CA ASN A 95 0.23 -15.34 13.44
C ASN A 95 -0.53 -14.32 14.32
N VAL A 96 -0.69 -13.09 13.86
CA VAL A 96 -1.48 -12.07 14.54
C VAL A 96 -2.97 -12.33 14.31
N PRO A 97 -3.80 -12.37 15.35
CA PRO A 97 -5.25 -12.49 15.19
C PRO A 97 -5.81 -11.32 14.38
N ILE A 98 -6.65 -11.60 13.36
CA ILE A 98 -7.17 -10.58 12.42
C ILE A 98 -7.93 -9.48 13.17
N GLU A 99 -8.67 -9.81 14.23
CA GLU A 99 -9.36 -8.79 15.04
C GLU A 99 -8.39 -7.90 15.82
N ARG A 100 -7.23 -8.45 16.28
CA ARG A 100 -6.16 -7.65 16.87
C ARG A 100 -5.57 -6.72 15.84
N LEU A 101 -5.23 -7.23 14.66
CA LEU A 101 -4.71 -6.46 13.55
C LEU A 101 -5.62 -5.28 13.19
N ARG A 102 -6.94 -5.54 13.01
CA ARG A 102 -7.94 -4.50 12.74
C ARG A 102 -7.96 -3.43 13.82
N ARG A 103 -7.97 -3.83 15.08
CA ARG A 103 -7.99 -2.91 16.23
C ARG A 103 -6.75 -2.00 16.25
N GLU A 104 -5.56 -2.55 16.03
CA GLU A 104 -4.32 -1.78 16.06
C GLU A 104 -4.21 -0.82 14.86
N ILE A 105 -4.68 -1.21 13.69
CA ILE A 105 -4.79 -0.34 12.51
C ILE A 105 -5.69 0.87 12.82
N ILE A 106 -6.86 0.64 13.38
CA ILE A 106 -7.81 1.72 13.75
C ILE A 106 -7.17 2.60 14.82
N ALA A 107 -6.59 2.01 15.87
CA ALA A 107 -5.96 2.74 16.96
C ALA A 107 -4.78 3.59 16.48
N GLN A 108 -3.98 3.13 15.50
CA GLN A 108 -2.91 3.93 14.91
C GLN A 108 -3.44 5.20 14.25
N TYR A 109 -4.50 5.09 13.48
CA TYR A 109 -5.14 6.25 12.86
C TYR A 109 -5.78 7.19 13.90
N GLU A 110 -6.47 6.66 14.90
CA GLU A 110 -7.11 7.47 15.96
C GLU A 110 -6.11 8.26 16.81
N ARG A 111 -4.87 7.76 16.96
CA ARG A 111 -3.77 8.51 17.63
C ARG A 111 -3.06 9.51 16.73
N GLY A 112 -3.47 9.63 15.45
CA GLY A 112 -2.92 10.59 14.49
C GLY A 112 -1.75 10.02 13.66
N GLY A 113 -1.45 8.74 13.77
CA GLY A 113 -0.43 8.08 12.95
C GLY A 113 -0.98 7.60 11.60
N MET A 114 -0.08 7.21 10.70
CA MET A 114 -0.41 6.66 9.39
C MET A 114 -0.29 5.14 9.40
N VAL A 115 -0.98 4.50 8.46
CA VAL A 115 -0.98 3.03 8.31
C VAL A 115 -0.53 2.65 6.90
N SER A 116 0.37 1.68 6.83
CA SER A 116 0.76 0.99 5.58
C SER A 116 0.41 -0.48 5.69
N LEU A 117 -0.09 -1.07 4.61
CA LEU A 117 -0.40 -2.51 4.54
C LEU A 117 0.30 -3.14 3.34
N SER A 118 1.12 -4.16 3.59
CA SER A 118 1.64 -5.07 2.57
C SER A 118 0.75 -6.28 2.41
N TRP A 119 0.96 -7.08 1.37
CA TRP A 119 0.20 -8.30 1.14
C TRP A 119 1.08 -9.40 0.55
N HIS A 120 1.57 -10.28 1.42
CA HIS A 120 2.24 -11.51 1.04
C HIS A 120 1.18 -12.61 0.79
N THR A 121 0.46 -12.48 -0.31
CA THR A 121 -0.59 -13.45 -0.65
C THR A 121 0.00 -14.80 -1.01
N ASP A 122 -0.62 -15.87 -0.52
CA ASP A 122 -0.26 -17.24 -0.87
C ASP A 122 -0.29 -17.46 -2.40
N ASN A 123 0.44 -18.46 -2.88
CA ASN A 123 0.48 -18.83 -4.29
C ASN A 123 -0.85 -19.52 -4.69
N PRO A 124 -1.68 -18.92 -5.56
CA PRO A 124 -3.00 -19.47 -5.88
C PRO A 124 -2.97 -20.77 -6.70
N VAL A 125 -1.85 -21.07 -7.36
CA VAL A 125 -1.66 -22.30 -8.15
C VAL A 125 -1.29 -23.46 -7.24
N THR A 126 -0.27 -23.26 -6.40
CA THR A 126 0.31 -24.34 -5.59
C THR A 126 -0.34 -24.46 -4.20
N GLY A 127 -0.99 -23.39 -3.73
CA GLY A 127 -1.57 -23.31 -2.38
C GLY A 127 -0.52 -23.19 -1.26
N LYS A 128 0.73 -22.87 -1.62
CA LYS A 128 1.80 -22.56 -0.67
C LYS A 128 1.92 -21.04 -0.47
N ASP A 129 2.90 -20.60 0.29
CA ASP A 129 3.12 -19.21 0.61
C ASP A 129 3.62 -18.34 -0.57
N ALA A 130 3.79 -17.05 -0.34
CA ALA A 130 4.25 -16.07 -1.31
C ALA A 130 5.64 -16.39 -1.90
N TRP A 131 6.49 -17.09 -1.15
CA TRP A 131 7.86 -17.48 -1.54
C TRP A 131 7.93 -18.74 -2.39
N ASP A 132 6.80 -19.39 -2.69
CA ASP A 132 6.82 -20.53 -3.61
C ASP A 132 6.92 -20.07 -5.06
N VAL A 133 8.13 -20.11 -5.59
CA VAL A 133 8.50 -19.74 -6.96
C VAL A 133 8.62 -20.96 -7.89
N SER A 134 8.06 -22.09 -7.50
CA SER A 134 8.16 -23.35 -8.26
C SER A 134 7.37 -23.36 -9.59
N ASP A 135 6.46 -22.40 -9.76
CA ASP A 135 5.65 -22.24 -10.96
C ASP A 135 5.74 -20.79 -11.49
N SER A 136 6.21 -20.62 -12.72
CA SER A 136 6.32 -19.30 -13.36
C SER A 136 5.05 -18.86 -14.10
N THR A 137 3.98 -19.64 -14.05
CA THR A 137 2.71 -19.32 -14.72
C THR A 137 1.70 -18.63 -13.79
N VAL A 138 2.06 -18.43 -12.52
CA VAL A 138 1.13 -17.95 -11.48
C VAL A 138 0.48 -16.64 -11.86
N VAL A 139 1.28 -15.61 -12.24
CA VAL A 139 0.72 -14.30 -12.60
C VAL A 139 -0.21 -14.42 -13.81
N ALA A 140 0.21 -15.10 -14.88
CA ALA A 140 -0.65 -15.33 -16.05
C ALA A 140 -1.95 -16.05 -15.68
N SER A 141 -1.88 -17.00 -14.74
CA SER A 141 -3.05 -17.79 -14.31
C SER A 141 -4.09 -17.01 -13.51
N VAL A 142 -3.70 -15.92 -12.82
CA VAL A 142 -4.63 -15.08 -12.05
C VAL A 142 -5.20 -13.92 -12.87
N LEU A 143 -4.60 -13.57 -14.00
CA LEU A 143 -5.12 -12.54 -14.90
C LEU A 143 -6.43 -12.98 -15.58
N PRO A 144 -7.23 -12.03 -16.13
CA PRO A 144 -8.47 -12.38 -16.84
C PRO A 144 -8.30 -13.47 -17.90
N GLY A 145 -9.11 -14.51 -17.79
CA GLY A 145 -9.03 -15.70 -18.63
C GLY A 145 -8.06 -16.79 -18.15
N GLY A 146 -7.28 -16.53 -17.11
CA GLY A 146 -6.39 -17.53 -16.51
C GLY A 146 -7.14 -18.52 -15.61
N ALA A 147 -6.55 -19.71 -15.42
CA ALA A 147 -7.20 -20.84 -14.72
C ALA A 147 -7.47 -20.57 -13.22
N GLN A 148 -6.74 -19.65 -12.60
CA GLN A 148 -6.89 -19.28 -11.19
C GLN A 148 -7.59 -17.93 -10.99
N HIS A 149 -8.06 -17.31 -12.07
CA HIS A 149 -8.66 -15.97 -12.02
C HIS A 149 -9.78 -15.88 -10.99
N ASP A 150 -10.80 -16.72 -11.09
CA ASP A 150 -11.97 -16.66 -10.20
C ASP A 150 -11.62 -16.90 -8.73
N LYS A 151 -10.70 -17.85 -8.48
CA LYS A 151 -10.18 -18.10 -7.13
C LYS A 151 -9.48 -16.85 -6.58
N PHE A 152 -8.61 -16.24 -7.37
CA PHE A 152 -7.87 -15.06 -6.96
C PHE A 152 -8.77 -13.84 -6.76
N MET A 153 -9.79 -13.67 -7.61
CA MET A 153 -10.81 -12.63 -7.42
C MET A 153 -11.60 -12.82 -6.11
N GLY A 154 -11.86 -14.07 -5.71
CA GLY A 154 -12.42 -14.39 -4.40
C GLY A 154 -11.51 -13.94 -3.26
N TRP A 155 -10.22 -14.22 -3.34
CA TRP A 155 -9.21 -13.76 -2.38
C TRP A 155 -9.13 -12.25 -2.28
N MET A 156 -9.06 -11.55 -3.43
CA MET A 156 -9.13 -10.08 -3.45
C MET A 156 -10.44 -9.56 -2.84
N GLY A 157 -11.55 -10.31 -2.98
CA GLY A 157 -12.82 -9.97 -2.33
C GLY A 157 -12.70 -9.96 -0.81
N THR A 158 -12.09 -10.99 -0.22
CA THR A 158 -11.84 -11.07 1.23
C THR A 158 -10.96 -9.91 1.71
N ILE A 159 -9.90 -9.57 0.96
CA ILE A 159 -9.04 -8.42 1.28
C ILE A 159 -9.82 -7.10 1.18
N ALA A 160 -10.65 -6.92 0.15
CA ALA A 160 -11.48 -5.71 0.00
C ALA A 160 -12.49 -5.57 1.15
N ASP A 161 -13.08 -6.67 1.62
CA ASP A 161 -13.98 -6.69 2.76
C ASP A 161 -13.25 -6.34 4.06
N PHE A 162 -12.04 -6.86 4.27
CA PHE A 162 -11.18 -6.47 5.39
C PHE A 162 -10.87 -4.97 5.34
N MET A 163 -10.39 -4.44 4.20
CA MET A 163 -10.13 -3.01 4.03
C MET A 163 -11.37 -2.17 4.34
N ASN A 164 -12.53 -2.54 3.80
CA ASN A 164 -13.78 -1.84 4.05
C ASN A 164 -14.24 -1.88 5.52
N SER A 165 -13.76 -2.85 6.30
CA SER A 165 -14.04 -2.94 7.74
C SER A 165 -13.22 -1.97 8.60
N LEU A 166 -12.14 -1.37 8.06
CA LEU A 166 -11.28 -0.42 8.75
C LEU A 166 -12.00 0.92 8.91
N THR A 167 -12.81 0.99 9.95
CA THR A 167 -13.68 2.14 10.23
C THR A 167 -13.62 2.47 11.71
N THR A 168 -13.37 3.73 12.02
CA THR A 168 -13.37 4.25 13.40
C THR A 168 -14.77 4.22 14.02
N SER A 169 -14.85 4.38 15.33
CA SER A 169 -16.14 4.40 16.06
C SER A 169 -17.09 5.52 15.63
N ASP A 170 -16.56 6.63 15.10
CA ASP A 170 -17.32 7.75 14.54
C ASP A 170 -17.63 7.62 13.04
N GLY A 171 -17.31 6.46 12.43
CA GLY A 171 -17.69 6.12 11.06
C GLY A 171 -16.72 6.58 9.97
N ARG A 172 -15.56 7.17 10.32
CA ARG A 172 -14.52 7.54 9.34
C ARG A 172 -13.78 6.30 8.85
N LYS A 173 -13.44 6.27 7.57
CA LYS A 173 -12.57 5.22 7.01
C LYS A 173 -11.11 5.51 7.38
N VAL A 174 -10.40 4.48 7.81
CA VAL A 174 -8.96 4.57 8.06
C VAL A 174 -8.22 4.62 6.73
N PRO A 175 -7.53 5.71 6.39
CA PRO A 175 -6.75 5.77 5.15
C PRO A 175 -5.53 4.85 5.25
N VAL A 176 -5.23 4.14 4.17
CA VAL A 176 -4.18 3.13 4.13
C VAL A 176 -3.26 3.36 2.94
N LEU A 177 -1.95 3.35 3.17
CA LEU A 177 -0.96 3.21 2.12
C LEU A 177 -0.83 1.71 1.78
N PHE A 178 -1.51 1.26 0.74
CA PHE A 178 -1.49 -0.12 0.30
C PHE A 178 -0.31 -0.41 -0.60
N ARG A 179 0.51 -1.39 -0.24
CA ARG A 179 1.77 -1.75 -0.86
C ARG A 179 1.79 -3.23 -1.28
N PRO A 180 0.89 -3.65 -2.20
CA PRO A 180 0.94 -5.00 -2.77
C PRO A 180 2.11 -5.12 -3.76
N TRP A 181 2.47 -6.35 -4.12
CA TRP A 181 3.41 -6.67 -5.20
C TRP A 181 4.78 -5.99 -5.06
N HIS A 182 5.21 -5.73 -3.84
CA HIS A 182 6.49 -5.13 -3.50
C HIS A 182 7.67 -6.07 -3.82
N GLU A 183 8.90 -5.55 -3.80
CA GLU A 183 10.14 -6.29 -4.06
C GLU A 183 10.14 -7.12 -5.36
N HIS A 184 9.32 -6.72 -6.32
CA HIS A 184 9.08 -7.47 -7.57
C HIS A 184 10.31 -7.57 -8.49
N THR A 185 11.34 -6.77 -8.26
CA THR A 185 12.62 -6.83 -8.98
C THR A 185 13.49 -7.98 -8.49
N GLY A 186 13.23 -8.51 -7.29
CA GLY A 186 13.72 -9.81 -6.83
C GLY A 186 12.99 -10.97 -7.49
N SER A 187 13.41 -12.20 -7.15
CA SER A 187 12.83 -13.43 -7.70
C SER A 187 12.39 -14.40 -6.61
N TRP A 188 12.14 -13.90 -5.42
CA TRP A 188 11.74 -14.69 -4.24
C TRP A 188 10.24 -14.72 -3.99
N PHE A 189 9.45 -13.93 -4.70
CA PHE A 189 7.99 -13.99 -4.68
C PHE A 189 7.46 -14.47 -6.03
N TRP A 190 6.28 -15.11 -6.06
CA TRP A 190 5.66 -15.61 -7.28
C TRP A 190 5.30 -14.49 -8.28
N TRP A 191 5.26 -13.21 -7.86
CA TRP A 191 5.10 -12.03 -8.73
C TRP A 191 6.43 -11.38 -9.14
N GLY A 192 7.57 -11.99 -8.78
CA GLY A 192 8.91 -11.49 -9.06
C GLY A 192 9.26 -11.47 -10.54
N GLN A 193 10.29 -10.70 -10.90
CA GLN A 193 10.66 -10.47 -12.30
C GLN A 193 11.09 -11.71 -13.07
N ALA A 194 11.61 -12.74 -12.41
CA ALA A 194 11.96 -14.00 -13.08
C ALA A 194 10.73 -14.89 -13.33
N LEU A 195 9.57 -14.60 -12.69
CA LEU A 195 8.37 -15.43 -12.72
C LEU A 195 7.27 -14.86 -13.63
N CYS A 196 7.33 -13.58 -13.96
CA CYS A 196 6.37 -12.97 -14.87
C CYS A 196 6.99 -11.79 -15.64
N SER A 197 6.49 -11.53 -16.84
CA SER A 197 6.88 -10.38 -17.66
C SER A 197 6.45 -9.04 -17.01
N ALA A 198 7.09 -7.95 -17.43
CA ALA A 198 6.68 -6.59 -17.05
C ALA A 198 5.21 -6.30 -17.42
N THR A 199 4.74 -6.82 -18.56
CA THR A 199 3.35 -6.65 -19.00
C THR A 199 2.37 -7.36 -18.07
N GLU A 200 2.65 -8.60 -17.69
CA GLU A 200 1.81 -9.36 -16.75
C GLU A 200 1.78 -8.71 -15.35
N TYR A 201 2.93 -8.26 -14.86
CA TYR A 201 3.02 -7.56 -13.59
C TYR A 201 2.20 -6.24 -13.59
N LYS A 202 2.31 -5.43 -14.64
CA LYS A 202 1.48 -4.21 -14.79
C LYS A 202 -0.01 -4.54 -14.88
N ALA A 203 -0.37 -5.64 -15.55
CA ALA A 203 -1.76 -6.11 -15.61
C ALA A 203 -2.27 -6.56 -14.24
N LEU A 204 -1.44 -7.24 -13.44
CA LEU A 204 -1.77 -7.63 -12.06
C LEU A 204 -2.05 -6.39 -11.18
N TRP A 205 -1.21 -5.36 -11.27
CA TRP A 205 -1.43 -4.08 -10.58
C TRP A 205 -2.73 -3.42 -10.99
N ARG A 206 -2.98 -3.32 -12.30
CA ARG A 206 -4.18 -2.68 -12.82
C ARG A 206 -5.44 -3.43 -12.40
N MET A 207 -5.44 -4.75 -12.51
CA MET A 207 -6.53 -5.61 -12.05
C MET A 207 -6.80 -5.40 -10.55
N THR A 208 -5.76 -5.35 -9.72
CA THR A 208 -5.89 -5.12 -8.28
C THR A 208 -6.50 -3.76 -7.98
N TYR A 209 -6.00 -2.68 -8.60
CA TYR A 209 -6.53 -1.34 -8.44
C TYR A 209 -8.00 -1.25 -8.86
N GLU A 210 -8.34 -1.70 -10.06
CA GLU A 210 -9.70 -1.65 -10.60
C GLU A 210 -10.68 -2.45 -9.74
N PHE A 211 -10.27 -3.62 -9.26
CA PHE A 211 -11.09 -4.42 -8.37
C PHE A 211 -11.37 -3.72 -7.04
N MET A 212 -10.36 -3.14 -6.39
CA MET A 212 -10.55 -2.37 -5.15
C MET A 212 -11.51 -1.19 -5.38
N GLN A 213 -11.38 -0.49 -6.53
CA GLN A 213 -12.29 0.57 -6.90
C GLN A 213 -13.75 0.07 -7.08
N GLN A 214 -13.94 -1.08 -7.74
CA GLN A 214 -15.25 -1.71 -7.94
C GLN A 214 -15.89 -2.14 -6.61
N LYS A 215 -15.08 -2.60 -5.66
CA LYS A 215 -15.51 -2.98 -4.30
C LYS A 215 -15.75 -1.78 -3.38
N GLY A 216 -15.60 -0.57 -3.88
CA GLY A 216 -15.83 0.65 -3.10
C GLY A 216 -14.76 0.94 -2.06
N VAL A 217 -13.59 0.32 -2.15
CA VAL A 217 -12.43 0.61 -1.28
C VAL A 217 -11.78 1.90 -1.74
N LYS A 218 -12.26 3.03 -1.22
CA LYS A 218 -11.89 4.39 -1.67
C LYS A 218 -10.91 5.12 -0.74
N HIS A 219 -10.48 4.47 0.32
CA HIS A 219 -9.58 5.03 1.34
C HIS A 219 -8.14 4.55 1.20
N LEU A 220 -7.75 4.03 0.01
CA LEU A 220 -6.39 3.59 -0.27
C LEU A 220 -5.60 4.65 -1.04
N LEU A 221 -4.32 4.77 -0.66
CA LEU A 221 -3.22 5.24 -1.48
C LEU A 221 -2.39 4.03 -1.91
N TYR A 222 -1.76 4.08 -3.07
CA TYR A 222 -1.02 2.94 -3.62
C TYR A 222 0.47 3.25 -3.70
N ALA A 223 1.30 2.35 -3.14
CA ALA A 223 2.75 2.46 -3.15
C ALA A 223 3.38 1.42 -4.08
N TYR A 224 4.24 1.89 -4.98
CA TYR A 224 5.11 1.05 -5.81
C TYR A 224 6.50 1.02 -5.19
N SER A 225 6.95 -0.16 -4.78
CA SER A 225 8.25 -0.36 -4.12
C SER A 225 8.95 -1.62 -4.66
N PRO A 226 9.81 -1.47 -5.69
CA PRO A 226 10.76 -2.51 -6.07
C PRO A 226 11.76 -2.76 -4.94
N GLY A 227 12.50 -3.86 -5.00
CA GLY A 227 13.69 -4.07 -4.20
C GLY A 227 14.83 -3.13 -4.63
N THR A 228 16.03 -3.36 -4.13
CA THR A 228 17.21 -2.52 -4.38
C THR A 228 17.95 -2.86 -5.68
N GLU A 229 17.43 -3.79 -6.50
CA GLU A 229 18.10 -4.28 -7.72
C GLU A 229 18.20 -3.26 -8.85
N PRO A 230 17.23 -2.34 -9.07
CA PRO A 230 17.32 -1.37 -10.15
C PRO A 230 18.52 -0.41 -9.98
N ASN A 231 19.36 -0.32 -11.00
CA ASN A 231 20.55 0.54 -10.98
C ASN A 231 20.33 1.94 -11.58
N ASN A 232 19.19 2.13 -12.23
CA ASN A 232 18.84 3.39 -12.90
C ASN A 232 17.33 3.54 -13.05
N THR A 233 16.89 4.75 -13.45
CA THR A 233 15.48 5.10 -13.62
C THR A 233 14.75 4.20 -14.63
N ALA A 234 15.39 3.78 -15.71
CA ALA A 234 14.74 2.96 -16.72
C ALA A 234 14.41 1.56 -16.16
N GLU A 235 15.34 0.96 -15.45
CA GLU A 235 15.14 -0.33 -14.76
C GLU A 235 14.06 -0.20 -13.66
N TYR A 236 14.11 0.89 -12.86
CA TYR A 236 13.10 1.16 -11.84
C TYR A 236 11.69 1.25 -12.43
N LEU A 237 11.54 1.92 -13.57
CA LEU A 237 10.24 2.16 -14.22
C LEU A 237 9.81 1.07 -15.20
N GLU A 238 10.64 0.06 -15.46
CA GLU A 238 10.30 -1.00 -16.43
C GLU A 238 8.95 -1.66 -16.12
N ARG A 239 8.70 -1.92 -14.86
CA ARG A 239 7.49 -2.59 -14.37
C ARG A 239 6.48 -1.64 -13.74
N TYR A 240 6.72 -0.33 -13.79
CA TYR A 240 5.85 0.68 -13.19
C TYR A 240 4.46 0.71 -13.84
N PRO A 241 3.36 0.58 -13.07
CA PRO A 241 2.02 0.43 -13.63
C PRO A 241 1.39 1.73 -14.14
N GLY A 242 1.92 2.90 -13.73
CA GLY A 242 1.49 4.22 -14.21
C GLY A 242 1.08 5.19 -13.10
N ASP A 243 1.21 6.49 -13.41
CA ASP A 243 0.87 7.60 -12.49
C ASP A 243 -0.63 7.72 -12.20
N ASP A 244 -1.47 7.08 -13.01
CA ASP A 244 -2.92 7.04 -12.82
C ASP A 244 -3.36 6.09 -11.69
N ILE A 245 -2.45 5.21 -11.23
CA ILE A 245 -2.69 4.24 -10.17
C ILE A 245 -1.86 4.56 -8.92
N ILE A 246 -0.57 4.90 -9.09
CA ILE A 246 0.40 4.98 -8.00
C ILE A 246 0.46 6.38 -7.41
N ASP A 247 0.40 6.47 -6.09
CA ASP A 247 0.50 7.72 -5.32
C ASP A 247 1.88 7.97 -4.74
N LEU A 248 2.61 6.89 -4.43
CA LEU A 248 3.92 6.95 -3.80
C LEU A 248 4.85 5.92 -4.42
N ILE A 249 6.09 6.32 -4.66
CA ILE A 249 7.17 5.44 -5.12
C ILE A 249 8.23 5.32 -4.02
N GLY A 250 8.87 4.17 -3.91
CA GLY A 250 9.90 3.90 -2.90
C GLY A 250 10.77 2.71 -3.29
N PHE A 251 11.54 2.24 -2.33
CA PHE A 251 12.29 0.99 -2.35
C PHE A 251 11.93 0.16 -1.11
N ASP A 252 12.11 -1.14 -1.23
CA ASP A 252 12.10 -2.10 -0.13
C ASP A 252 13.49 -2.54 0.28
#